data_2c79219696efbc1e56354d8196fad3c3
#
_entry.id   2c79219696efbc1e56354d8196fad3c3
#
_cell.length_a   1.000
_cell.length_b   1.000
_cell.length_c   1.000
_cell.angle_alpha   90.00
_cell.angle_beta   90.00
_cell.angle_gamma   90.00
#
_symmetry.space_group_name_H-M   'P 1'
#
loop_
_entity.id
_entity.type
_entity.pdbx_description
1 polymer ?
#
loop_
_entity_poly.entity_id
_entity_poly.type
_entity_poly.pdbx_seq_one_letter_code
_entity_poly.pdbx_strand_id
1 'polypeptide(L)'
;KVIAISSTVSGEGKSFIAMNLGGVLALSKKKVILLDLDMRKPKDVLTTGPESKSKGISTILIQKNTWDECLIKTSVENFDFIPSGPHPPNPSELLMHSEFEVLLEELKQQYDYIILDTPPVGLVTDGIMAMKRADISIYIFRANYSKKDFLFTLQRIININKFSNITTLLNALPNRGDQSYGYG
;
A
#
# COMPACT_ATOMS: atom_id res chain seq x y z
N LYS A 1 6.21 10.01 7.35
CA LYS A 1 6.63 8.61 7.38
C LYS A 1 5.99 7.82 6.23
N VAL A 2 6.76 6.89 5.62
CA VAL A 2 6.29 6.02 4.52
C VAL A 2 6.08 4.61 5.05
N ILE A 3 4.87 4.06 4.85
CA ILE A 3 4.48 2.71 5.28
C ILE A 3 4.08 1.90 4.04
N ALA A 4 4.79 0.81 3.74
CA ALA A 4 4.39 -0.08 2.66
C ALA A 4 3.56 -1.26 3.21
N ILE A 5 2.45 -1.55 2.55
CA ILE A 5 1.60 -2.71 2.86
C ILE A 5 1.76 -3.74 1.73
N SER A 6 2.23 -4.91 2.07
CA SER A 6 2.52 -5.97 1.10
C SER A 6 2.04 -7.34 1.55
N SER A 7 2.06 -8.32 0.64
CA SER A 7 1.73 -9.72 0.92
C SER A 7 2.26 -10.65 -0.17
N THR A 8 2.20 -11.96 0.03
CA THR A 8 2.67 -12.93 -0.98
C THR A 8 1.75 -12.98 -2.19
N VAL A 9 0.43 -13.05 -1.98
CA VAL A 9 -0.57 -13.21 -3.05
C VAL A 9 -1.71 -12.21 -2.92
N SER A 10 -2.53 -12.13 -3.96
CA SER A 10 -3.77 -11.35 -3.93
C SER A 10 -4.77 -11.97 -2.95
N GLY A 11 -5.67 -11.16 -2.36
CA GLY A 11 -6.72 -11.64 -1.46
C GLY A 11 -6.31 -11.78 0.01
N GLU A 12 -5.06 -11.46 0.40
CA GLU A 12 -4.61 -11.49 1.80
C GLU A 12 -5.09 -10.27 2.61
N GLY A 13 -5.65 -9.24 1.95
CA GLY A 13 -6.28 -8.09 2.60
C GLY A 13 -5.44 -6.83 2.67
N LYS A 14 -4.40 -6.68 1.83
CA LYS A 14 -3.53 -5.49 1.78
C LYS A 14 -4.30 -4.18 1.74
N SER A 15 -5.12 -4.00 0.72
CA SER A 15 -5.88 -2.74 0.52
C SER A 15 -6.86 -2.47 1.67
N PHE A 16 -7.47 -3.53 2.22
CA PHE A 16 -8.33 -3.40 3.41
C PHE A 16 -7.52 -2.87 4.60
N ILE A 17 -6.35 -3.44 4.87
CA ILE A 17 -5.47 -3.00 5.96
C ILE A 17 -4.93 -1.59 5.69
N ALA A 18 -4.52 -1.29 4.45
CA ALA A 18 -4.01 0.04 4.07
C ALA A 18 -5.06 1.14 4.33
N MET A 19 -6.31 0.92 3.89
CA MET A 19 -7.40 1.86 4.10
C MET A 19 -7.75 2.03 5.59
N ASN A 20 -7.87 0.94 6.34
CA ASN A 20 -8.21 1.01 7.76
C ASN A 20 -7.10 1.67 8.57
N LEU A 21 -5.83 1.36 8.31
CA LEU A 21 -4.69 2.01 8.95
C LEU A 21 -4.69 3.51 8.66
N GLY A 22 -4.90 3.89 7.38
CA GLY A 22 -5.01 5.29 6.97
C GLY A 22 -6.15 6.01 7.69
N GLY A 23 -7.32 5.40 7.75
CA GLY A 23 -8.48 5.96 8.45
C GLY A 23 -8.23 6.16 9.95
N VAL A 24 -7.65 5.17 10.63
CA VAL A 24 -7.33 5.29 12.08
C VAL A 24 -6.31 6.40 12.34
N LEU A 25 -5.27 6.50 11.51
CA LEU A 25 -4.28 7.58 11.63
C LEU A 25 -4.91 8.96 11.37
N ALA A 26 -5.79 9.07 10.37
CA ALA A 26 -6.50 10.30 10.06
C ALA A 26 -7.46 10.74 11.19
N LEU A 27 -8.19 9.79 11.78
CA LEU A 27 -9.02 10.04 12.97
C LEU A 27 -8.19 10.53 14.16
N SER A 28 -6.90 10.17 14.22
CA SER A 28 -5.94 10.68 15.20
C SER A 28 -5.35 12.05 14.80
N LYS A 29 -6.01 12.78 13.89
CA LYS A 29 -5.64 14.11 13.39
C LYS A 29 -4.28 14.14 12.66
N LYS A 30 -3.85 13.02 12.10
CA LYS A 30 -2.67 12.96 11.22
C LYS A 30 -3.09 13.16 9.77
N LYS A 31 -2.29 13.91 9.01
CA LYS A 31 -2.48 14.04 7.57
C LYS A 31 -1.95 12.77 6.89
N VAL A 32 -2.83 12.03 6.24
CA VAL A 32 -2.51 10.73 5.65
C VAL A 32 -2.85 10.72 4.18
N ILE A 33 -1.99 10.14 3.38
CA ILE A 33 -2.27 9.85 1.96
C ILE A 33 -2.03 8.38 1.66
N LEU A 34 -2.95 7.76 0.94
CA LEU A 34 -2.85 6.40 0.44
C LEU A 34 -2.55 6.43 -1.07
N LEU A 35 -1.49 5.75 -1.48
CA LEU A 35 -1.12 5.58 -2.88
C LEU A 35 -1.42 4.14 -3.31
N ASP A 36 -2.27 3.94 -4.33
CA ASP A 36 -2.47 2.62 -4.95
C ASP A 36 -1.35 2.37 -5.98
N LEU A 37 -0.42 1.50 -5.64
CA LEU A 37 0.69 1.12 -6.52
C LEU A 37 0.41 -0.13 -7.36
N ASP A 38 -0.79 -0.75 -7.24
CA ASP A 38 -1.16 -1.91 -8.06
C ASP A 38 -1.65 -1.47 -9.46
N MET A 39 -0.73 -0.90 -10.25
CA MET A 39 -1.01 -0.43 -11.61
C MET A 39 -1.40 -1.56 -12.57
N ARG A 40 -1.27 -2.85 -12.17
CA ARG A 40 -1.65 -4.02 -13.01
C ARG A 40 -3.12 -4.37 -12.87
N LYS A 41 -3.71 -4.08 -11.72
CA LYS A 41 -5.12 -4.31 -11.42
C LYS A 41 -5.69 -3.09 -10.69
N PRO A 42 -5.98 -2.00 -11.45
CA PRO A 42 -6.57 -0.81 -10.85
C PRO A 42 -7.82 -1.17 -10.04
N LYS A 43 -7.91 -0.67 -8.83
CA LYS A 43 -9.01 -0.98 -7.90
C LYS A 43 -9.94 0.22 -7.83
N ASP A 44 -11.23 -0.01 -8.06
CA ASP A 44 -12.27 1.02 -7.92
C ASP A 44 -12.69 1.21 -6.42
N VAL A 45 -11.78 1.02 -5.47
CA VAL A 45 -12.13 0.90 -4.05
C VAL A 45 -12.56 2.22 -3.41
N LEU A 46 -12.05 3.36 -3.89
CA LEU A 46 -12.39 4.69 -3.37
C LEU A 46 -12.87 5.66 -4.46
N THR A 47 -13.14 5.16 -5.66
CA THR A 47 -13.42 6.00 -6.82
C THR A 47 -14.75 5.64 -7.47
N THR A 48 -15.66 6.60 -7.57
CA THR A 48 -16.98 6.44 -8.17
C THR A 48 -17.17 7.16 -9.51
N GLY A 49 -16.08 7.68 -10.13
CA GLY A 49 -16.17 8.46 -11.35
C GLY A 49 -15.21 8.03 -12.48
N PRO A 50 -15.54 8.33 -13.75
CA PRO A 50 -14.70 8.02 -14.92
C PRO A 50 -13.33 8.71 -14.89
N GLU A 51 -13.19 9.83 -14.19
CA GLU A 51 -11.93 10.59 -14.09
C GLU A 51 -10.84 9.85 -13.31
N SER A 52 -11.22 9.02 -12.34
CA SER A 52 -10.29 8.22 -11.54
C SER A 52 -9.57 7.13 -12.34
N LYS A 53 -10.09 6.77 -13.51
CA LYS A 53 -9.49 5.78 -14.41
C LYS A 53 -8.49 6.38 -15.39
N SER A 54 -8.47 7.71 -15.54
CA SER A 54 -7.64 8.42 -16.52
C SER A 54 -6.37 9.03 -15.94
N LYS A 55 -6.32 9.23 -14.62
CA LYS A 55 -5.22 9.89 -13.91
C LYS A 55 -4.85 9.09 -12.64
N GLY A 56 -3.58 9.14 -12.23
CA GLY A 56 -3.10 8.49 -11.01
C GLY A 56 -1.60 8.27 -11.04
N ILE A 57 -1.10 7.35 -10.20
CA ILE A 57 0.33 7.09 -10.03
C ILE A 57 1.04 6.87 -11.37
N SER A 58 0.47 6.07 -12.27
CA SER A 58 1.08 5.80 -13.58
C SER A 58 1.27 7.07 -14.42
N THR A 59 0.33 8.01 -14.37
CA THR A 59 0.41 9.27 -15.14
C THR A 59 1.30 10.31 -14.45
N ILE A 60 1.43 10.26 -13.12
CA ILE A 60 2.38 11.08 -12.38
C ILE A 60 3.81 10.65 -12.71
N LEU A 61 4.09 9.35 -12.66
CA LEU A 61 5.45 8.82 -12.86
C LEU A 61 5.97 9.01 -14.30
N ILE A 62 5.08 9.19 -15.28
CA ILE A 62 5.47 9.60 -16.65
C ILE A 62 5.38 11.12 -16.85
N GLN A 63 5.24 11.90 -15.80
CA GLN A 63 5.18 13.38 -15.82
C GLN A 63 4.06 13.97 -16.69
N LYS A 64 2.97 13.20 -16.89
CA LYS A 64 1.80 13.66 -17.63
C LYS A 64 0.85 14.48 -16.77
N ASN A 65 0.80 14.20 -15.48
CA ASN A 65 0.00 14.92 -14.49
C ASN A 65 0.86 15.18 -13.24
N THR A 66 0.50 16.23 -12.52
CA THR A 66 1.00 16.50 -11.17
C THR A 66 0.24 15.64 -10.15
N TRP A 67 0.76 15.43 -8.95
CA TRP A 67 0.10 14.60 -7.95
C TRP A 67 -1.19 15.25 -7.41
N ASP A 68 -1.24 16.60 -7.31
CA ASP A 68 -2.43 17.34 -6.89
C ASP A 68 -3.58 17.22 -7.90
N GLU A 69 -3.30 17.13 -9.20
CA GLU A 69 -4.30 16.83 -10.24
C GLU A 69 -4.90 15.42 -10.12
N CYS A 70 -4.18 14.50 -9.49
CA CYS A 70 -4.59 13.11 -9.29
C CYS A 70 -5.18 12.84 -7.91
N LEU A 71 -5.14 13.85 -7.02
CA LEU A 71 -5.56 13.74 -5.64
C LEU A 71 -7.08 13.59 -5.50
N ILE A 72 -7.50 12.61 -4.75
CA ILE A 72 -8.90 12.37 -4.39
C ILE A 72 -9.06 12.60 -2.88
N LYS A 73 -9.92 13.55 -2.51
CA LYS A 73 -10.33 13.74 -1.13
C LYS A 73 -11.33 12.64 -0.75
N THR A 74 -11.03 11.89 0.31
CA THR A 74 -11.96 10.87 0.81
C THR A 74 -13.03 11.49 1.71
N SER A 75 -14.04 10.72 2.11
CA SER A 75 -15.04 11.14 3.09
C SER A 75 -14.49 11.24 4.51
N VAL A 76 -13.28 10.76 4.77
CA VAL A 76 -12.61 10.85 6.07
C VAL A 76 -11.70 12.06 6.05
N GLU A 77 -11.93 13.00 6.98
CA GLU A 77 -11.10 14.20 7.13
C GLU A 77 -9.62 13.80 7.35
N ASN A 78 -8.68 14.53 6.76
CA ASN A 78 -7.24 14.28 6.79
C ASN A 78 -6.79 12.96 6.12
N PHE A 79 -7.64 12.31 5.32
CA PHE A 79 -7.30 11.11 4.58
C PHE A 79 -7.52 11.30 3.08
N ASP A 80 -6.43 11.38 2.35
CA ASP A 80 -6.41 11.57 0.90
C ASP A 80 -5.98 10.29 0.18
N PHE A 81 -6.30 10.21 -1.11
CA PHE A 81 -6.02 9.03 -1.93
C PHE A 81 -5.52 9.43 -3.33
N ILE A 82 -4.53 8.70 -3.85
CA ILE A 82 -4.14 8.75 -5.26
C ILE A 82 -4.31 7.34 -5.85
N PRO A 83 -5.16 7.17 -6.90
CA PRO A 83 -5.37 5.90 -7.57
C PRO A 83 -4.15 5.49 -8.40
N SER A 84 -4.07 4.22 -8.78
CA SER A 84 -2.99 3.70 -9.63
C SER A 84 -2.95 4.33 -11.03
N GLY A 85 -4.08 4.83 -11.51
CA GLY A 85 -4.23 5.36 -12.86
C GLY A 85 -4.35 4.28 -13.92
N PRO A 86 -4.27 4.62 -15.22
CA PRO A 86 -4.34 3.67 -16.31
C PRO A 86 -3.15 2.70 -16.28
N HIS A 87 -3.38 1.47 -16.73
CA HIS A 87 -2.34 0.43 -16.77
C HIS A 87 -1.21 0.81 -17.74
N PRO A 88 0.03 1.01 -17.26
CA PRO A 88 1.17 1.28 -18.12
C PRO A 88 1.77 -0.04 -18.66
N PRO A 89 2.53 0.00 -19.76
CA PRO A 89 3.19 -1.20 -20.31
C PRO A 89 4.31 -1.73 -19.38
N ASN A 90 4.91 -0.87 -18.56
CA ASN A 90 6.10 -1.15 -17.75
C ASN A 90 5.99 -0.69 -16.29
N PRO A 91 5.03 -1.23 -15.48
CA PRO A 91 4.79 -0.76 -14.12
C PRO A 91 6.03 -0.82 -13.21
N SER A 92 6.80 -1.92 -13.30
CA SER A 92 8.00 -2.11 -12.47
C SER A 92 9.08 -1.05 -12.73
N GLU A 93 9.30 -0.70 -14.00
CA GLU A 93 10.26 0.35 -14.38
C GLU A 93 9.87 1.70 -13.80
N LEU A 94 8.60 2.08 -13.89
CA LEU A 94 8.12 3.36 -13.36
C LEU A 94 8.44 3.51 -11.87
N LEU A 95 8.28 2.44 -11.08
CA LEU A 95 8.61 2.46 -9.65
C LEU A 95 10.14 2.46 -9.37
N MET A 96 10.97 2.17 -10.38
CA MET A 96 12.43 2.23 -10.26
C MET A 96 13.01 3.61 -10.57
N HIS A 97 12.28 4.44 -11.30
CA HIS A 97 12.71 5.76 -11.70
C HIS A 97 12.76 6.76 -10.52
N SER A 98 13.55 7.82 -10.70
CA SER A 98 13.70 8.92 -9.74
C SER A 98 12.41 9.67 -9.46
N GLU A 99 11.48 9.68 -10.41
CA GLU A 99 10.17 10.34 -10.31
C GLU A 99 9.34 9.82 -9.13
N PHE A 100 9.46 8.52 -8.80
CA PHE A 100 8.80 7.97 -7.63
C PHE A 100 9.43 8.48 -6.32
N GLU A 101 10.74 8.68 -6.28
CA GLU A 101 11.42 9.28 -5.12
C GLU A 101 11.04 10.75 -4.97
N VAL A 102 11.02 11.51 -6.07
CA VAL A 102 10.59 12.91 -6.08
C VAL A 102 9.15 13.03 -5.56
N LEU A 103 8.23 12.21 -6.06
CA LEU A 103 6.85 12.16 -5.56
C LEU A 103 6.78 11.93 -4.04
N LEU A 104 7.54 10.95 -3.52
CA LEU A 104 7.54 10.67 -2.09
C LEU A 104 8.10 11.84 -1.27
N GLU A 105 9.17 12.52 -1.74
CA GLU A 105 9.74 13.66 -1.05
C GLU A 105 8.77 14.87 -1.03
N GLU A 106 8.06 15.14 -2.12
CA GLU A 106 7.03 16.18 -2.17
C GLU A 106 5.88 15.89 -1.19
N LEU A 107 5.40 14.63 -1.18
CA LEU A 107 4.32 14.22 -0.28
C LEU A 107 4.74 14.23 1.19
N LYS A 108 5.99 13.92 1.53
CA LYS A 108 6.52 13.99 2.90
C LYS A 108 6.47 15.42 3.50
N GLN A 109 6.46 16.45 2.67
CA GLN A 109 6.35 17.85 3.12
C GLN A 109 4.92 18.22 3.53
N GLN A 110 3.91 17.45 3.07
CA GLN A 110 2.50 17.78 3.28
C GLN A 110 1.75 16.78 4.16
N TYR A 111 2.23 15.53 4.23
CA TYR A 111 1.59 14.43 4.95
C TYR A 111 2.48 13.88 6.05
N ASP A 112 1.86 13.56 7.20
CA ASP A 112 2.53 12.87 8.31
C ASP A 112 2.83 11.40 7.95
N TYR A 113 1.89 10.76 7.20
CA TYR A 113 1.98 9.38 6.77
C TYR A 113 1.62 9.22 5.29
N ILE A 114 2.46 8.49 4.58
CA ILE A 114 2.23 8.05 3.21
C ILE A 114 2.11 6.52 3.26
N ILE A 115 0.96 5.99 2.89
CA ILE A 115 0.70 4.55 2.87
C ILE A 115 0.78 4.06 1.42
N LEU A 116 1.59 3.05 1.17
CA LEU A 116 1.76 2.44 -0.15
C LEU A 116 1.02 1.09 -0.18
N ASP A 117 -0.12 1.01 -0.88
CA ASP A 117 -0.80 -0.26 -1.16
C ASP A 117 -0.14 -0.91 -2.36
N THR A 118 0.66 -1.95 -2.13
CA THR A 118 1.50 -2.56 -3.16
C THR A 118 0.86 -3.78 -3.82
N PRO A 119 1.24 -4.14 -5.06
CA PRO A 119 0.89 -5.44 -5.62
C PRO A 119 1.56 -6.58 -4.84
N PRO A 120 1.06 -7.83 -4.96
CA PRO A 120 1.63 -8.98 -4.27
C PRO A 120 3.06 -9.27 -4.72
N VAL A 121 4.01 -9.41 -3.77
CA VAL A 121 5.43 -9.62 -4.08
C VAL A 121 5.76 -11.04 -4.55
N GLY A 122 4.87 -12.01 -4.33
CA GLY A 122 5.03 -13.36 -4.87
C GLY A 122 4.83 -13.46 -6.38
N LEU A 123 4.29 -12.42 -6.99
CA LEU A 123 4.00 -12.36 -8.44
C LEU A 123 4.90 -11.38 -9.18
N VAL A 124 5.27 -10.26 -8.55
CA VAL A 124 5.98 -9.16 -9.20
C VAL A 124 6.92 -8.44 -8.25
N THR A 125 7.94 -7.79 -8.81
CA THR A 125 8.97 -7.04 -8.05
C THR A 125 8.52 -5.66 -7.59
N ASP A 126 7.41 -5.15 -8.11
CA ASP A 126 6.87 -3.80 -7.85
C ASP A 126 6.70 -3.54 -6.35
N GLY A 127 6.13 -4.51 -5.63
CA GLY A 127 5.98 -4.43 -4.18
C GLY A 127 7.31 -4.32 -3.44
N ILE A 128 8.36 -5.02 -3.91
CA ILE A 128 9.69 -4.95 -3.33
C ILE A 128 10.30 -3.55 -3.54
N MET A 129 10.09 -2.94 -4.71
CA MET A 129 10.57 -1.58 -5.00
C MET A 129 9.92 -0.55 -4.07
N ALA A 130 8.64 -0.67 -3.82
CA ALA A 130 7.93 0.19 -2.85
C ALA A 130 8.44 -0.03 -1.41
N MET A 131 8.62 -1.29 -0.99
CA MET A 131 9.12 -1.63 0.34
C MET A 131 10.54 -1.07 0.61
N LYS A 132 11.39 -0.99 -0.42
CA LYS A 132 12.76 -0.40 -0.31
C LYS A 132 12.74 1.09 0.01
N ARG A 133 11.66 1.80 -0.30
CA ARG A 133 11.50 3.24 -0.06
C ARG A 133 10.68 3.55 1.18
N ALA A 134 10.17 2.52 1.86
CA ALA A 134 9.37 2.67 3.06
C ALA A 134 10.23 2.73 4.33
N ASP A 135 9.81 3.56 5.30
CA ASP A 135 10.37 3.57 6.65
C ASP A 135 10.04 2.27 7.40
N ILE A 136 8.87 1.70 7.12
CA ILE A 136 8.43 0.39 7.63
C ILE A 136 7.56 -0.33 6.60
N SER A 137 7.68 -1.63 6.52
CA SER A 137 6.84 -2.49 5.69
C SER A 137 6.03 -3.44 6.56
N ILE A 138 4.72 -3.48 6.33
CA ILE A 138 3.79 -4.41 6.98
C ILE A 138 3.46 -5.52 5.98
N TYR A 139 3.88 -6.74 6.30
CA TYR A 139 3.64 -7.90 5.45
C TYR A 139 2.44 -8.68 5.97
N ILE A 140 1.40 -8.78 5.13
CA ILE A 140 0.12 -9.36 5.52
C ILE A 140 0.09 -10.86 5.23
N PHE A 141 -0.33 -11.62 6.24
CA PHE A 141 -0.81 -12.98 6.11
C PHE A 141 -2.29 -13.04 6.46
N ARG A 142 -3.06 -13.89 5.80
CA ARG A 142 -4.48 -14.08 6.08
C ARG A 142 -4.71 -15.47 6.68
N ALA A 143 -5.36 -15.51 7.84
CA ALA A 143 -5.73 -16.75 8.51
C ALA A 143 -6.60 -17.64 7.59
N ASN A 144 -6.38 -18.94 7.63
CA ASN A 144 -7.06 -19.95 6.81
C ASN A 144 -6.94 -19.75 5.28
N TYR A 145 -5.99 -18.90 4.83
CA TYR A 145 -5.77 -18.60 3.41
C TYR A 145 -4.29 -18.65 3.02
N SER A 146 -3.42 -17.97 3.77
CA SER A 146 -1.99 -17.94 3.50
C SER A 146 -1.34 -19.29 3.80
N LYS A 147 -0.54 -19.79 2.86
CA LYS A 147 0.18 -21.07 3.01
C LYS A 147 1.43 -20.87 3.88
N LYS A 148 1.85 -21.94 4.58
CA LYS A 148 3.10 -21.92 5.38
C LYS A 148 4.33 -21.54 4.55
N ASP A 149 4.38 -21.94 3.29
CA ASP A 149 5.49 -21.64 2.36
C ASP A 149 5.67 -20.14 2.12
N PHE A 150 4.63 -19.33 2.39
CA PHE A 150 4.74 -17.88 2.27
C PHE A 150 5.67 -17.26 3.32
N LEU A 151 5.87 -17.92 4.46
CA LEU A 151 6.87 -17.52 5.45
C LEU A 151 8.29 -17.67 4.87
N PHE A 152 8.57 -18.76 4.16
CA PHE A 152 9.86 -18.94 3.49
C PHE A 152 10.05 -17.91 2.36
N THR A 153 8.98 -17.57 1.65
CA THR A 153 9.00 -16.50 0.64
C THR A 153 9.37 -15.17 1.28
N LEU A 154 8.73 -14.80 2.40
CA LEU A 154 9.06 -13.57 3.14
C LEU A 154 10.52 -13.60 3.62
N GLN A 155 10.96 -14.69 4.23
CA GLN A 155 12.34 -14.82 4.71
C GLN A 155 13.36 -14.66 3.58
N ARG A 156 13.08 -15.24 2.41
CA ARG A 156 13.90 -15.08 1.22
C ARG A 156 13.94 -13.62 0.74
N ILE A 157 12.80 -12.93 0.73
CA ILE A 157 12.71 -11.51 0.35
C ILE A 157 13.56 -10.67 1.32
N ILE A 158 13.45 -10.89 2.64
CA ILE A 158 14.23 -10.21 3.66
C ILE A 158 15.72 -10.40 3.42
N ASN A 159 16.16 -11.65 3.26
CA ASN A 159 17.58 -11.98 3.13
C ASN A 159 18.20 -11.41 1.84
N ILE A 160 17.52 -11.57 0.68
CA ILE A 160 18.01 -11.08 -0.61
C ILE A 160 18.09 -9.56 -0.64
N ASN A 161 17.07 -8.87 -0.11
CA ASN A 161 16.99 -7.41 -0.17
C ASN A 161 17.57 -6.73 1.08
N LYS A 162 18.02 -7.50 2.08
CA LYS A 162 18.58 -7.01 3.35
C LYS A 162 17.63 -6.07 4.11
N PHE A 163 16.35 -6.39 4.11
CA PHE A 163 15.38 -5.60 4.84
C PHE A 163 15.54 -5.76 6.35
N SER A 164 15.53 -4.64 7.08
CA SER A 164 15.56 -4.57 8.55
C SER A 164 14.30 -3.95 9.16
N ASN A 165 13.38 -3.49 8.32
CA ASN A 165 12.22 -2.68 8.68
C ASN A 165 10.90 -3.34 8.28
N ILE A 166 10.81 -4.67 8.36
CA ILE A 166 9.59 -5.42 8.07
C ILE A 166 8.95 -5.93 9.36
N THR A 167 7.66 -5.75 9.48
CA THR A 167 6.81 -6.42 10.47
C THR A 167 5.75 -7.26 9.78
N THR A 168 5.13 -8.20 10.49
CA THR A 168 4.06 -9.05 9.95
C THR A 168 2.74 -8.79 10.65
N LEU A 169 1.64 -8.93 9.91
CA LEU A 169 0.28 -8.82 10.43
C LEU A 169 -0.54 -10.04 9.96
N LEU A 170 -1.18 -10.72 10.90
CA LEU A 170 -2.11 -11.80 10.62
C LEU A 170 -3.54 -11.25 10.56
N ASN A 171 -4.12 -11.23 9.36
CA ASN A 171 -5.45 -10.72 9.07
C ASN A 171 -6.52 -11.82 9.12
N ALA A 172 -7.77 -11.42 9.31
CA ALA A 172 -8.96 -12.29 9.25
C ALA A 172 -8.89 -13.49 10.21
N LEU A 173 -8.43 -13.27 11.43
CA LEU A 173 -8.54 -14.28 12.49
C LEU A 173 -10.02 -14.58 12.73
N PRO A 174 -10.44 -15.87 12.78
CA PRO A 174 -11.79 -16.20 13.16
C PRO A 174 -12.05 -15.72 14.59
N ASN A 175 -13.20 -15.06 14.80
CA ASN A 175 -13.67 -14.78 16.14
C ASN A 175 -13.84 -16.13 16.86
N ARG A 176 -12.97 -16.42 17.81
CA ARG A 176 -13.24 -17.46 18.80
C ARG A 176 -14.35 -16.89 19.67
N GLY A 177 -15.58 -17.41 19.47
CA GLY A 177 -16.71 -17.03 20.31
C GLY A 177 -16.30 -17.09 21.78
N ASP A 178 -16.61 -16.03 22.49
CA ASP A 178 -16.59 -15.84 23.94
C ASP A 178 -15.62 -16.73 24.76
N GLN A 179 -14.33 -16.59 24.54
CA GLN A 179 -13.39 -16.77 25.63
C GLN A 179 -13.04 -15.37 26.11
N SER A 180 -13.83 -14.90 27.09
CA SER A 180 -13.52 -13.71 27.88
C SER A 180 -12.08 -13.83 28.35
N TYR A 181 -11.20 -12.96 27.88
CA TYR A 181 -9.97 -12.69 28.61
C TYR A 181 -10.38 -11.97 29.89
N GLY A 182 -10.68 -12.78 30.92
CA GLY A 182 -10.78 -12.28 32.29
C GLY A 182 -9.40 -11.73 32.68
N TYR A 183 -9.32 -10.44 32.84
CA TYR A 183 -8.27 -9.85 33.68
C TYR A 183 -8.58 -10.27 35.09
N GLY A 184 -7.87 -11.30 35.59
CA GLY A 184 -7.73 -11.62 36.99
C GLY A 184 -6.53 -10.88 37.58
#